data_4020e566d09f54a18c684e62fce0b39d
#
_entry.id   4020e566d09f54a18c684e62fce0b39d
#
_cell.length_a   1.000
_cell.length_b   1.000
_cell.length_c   1.000
_cell.angle_alpha   90.00
_cell.angle_beta   90.00
_cell.angle_gamma   90.00
#
_symmetry.space_group_name_H-M   'P 1'
#
loop_
_entity.id
_entity.type
_entity.pdbx_description
1 polymer ?
#
loop_
_entity_poly.entity_id
_entity_poly.type
_entity_poly.pdbx_seq_one_letter_code
_entity_poly.pdbx_strand_id
1 'polypeptide(L)'
;MRRAALVAAFTLTLGVGCSSGGGTGAADGPDAASWRDEVKPGQLEVGVLSAKGTPGLKFLENLGGRLEQERPGTDVTLTFANTEARPGIEQRWRAGTPPDVDYGMFDGTVPNLREWADDEALVDLTPYLQQPDPVSGKPWLDRYSPTVRKFMEHPESKKIYAVPSELSLHVLFYNAKLFKDLGIKPPTTWDELLAASSALSAKQVDPIALTGLFEPYMGMWSDHLWLRTVGYQKARGVLTEGKGHITEDPGFLKGLQMLQELRDKNAFLKGFKGTDFTAAQAQFFQGKAGMILMGSWLVSEMKDVIPKGFELGVLAFPKVTGGAGDQGAVMAALQNVSIAAKSPDIPLALDWINRLTSVETQTKRATEIGEVSAVVGVPSPPGVPGIDAVLSQAEALEPRDYGLSQSKAGKPVYAEIARLLFGEQDAEQTLQRLDAALRRVHKN
;
A
#
# COMPACT_ATOMS: atom_id res chain seq x y z
N MET A 1 67.87 -63.51 -24.17
CA MET A 1 67.50 -63.87 -22.82
C MET A 1 66.24 -63.08 -22.47
N ARG A 2 65.13 -63.70 -22.43
CA ARG A 2 63.79 -63.09 -22.29
C ARG A 2 63.43 -63.02 -20.80
N ARG A 3 63.06 -61.88 -20.32
CA ARG A 3 62.43 -61.68 -19.01
C ARG A 3 60.97 -61.30 -19.22
N ALA A 4 60.08 -62.07 -18.67
CA ALA A 4 58.66 -61.90 -18.62
C ALA A 4 58.33 -60.80 -17.55
N ALA A 5 57.44 -59.88 -17.85
CA ALA A 5 56.89 -58.93 -16.90
C ALA A 5 55.42 -59.31 -16.63
N LEU A 6 55.10 -59.50 -15.36
CA LEU A 6 53.72 -59.63 -14.82
C LEU A 6 52.96 -58.32 -14.95
N VAL A 7 51.75 -58.38 -15.48
CA VAL A 7 50.80 -57.27 -15.46
C VAL A 7 49.85 -57.49 -14.29
N ALA A 8 49.90 -56.61 -13.30
CA ALA A 8 48.93 -56.53 -12.25
C ALA A 8 47.83 -55.53 -12.66
N ALA A 9 46.59 -56.00 -12.76
CA ALA A 9 45.44 -55.13 -13.03
C ALA A 9 44.98 -54.42 -11.73
N PHE A 10 45.12 -53.10 -11.74
CA PHE A 10 44.50 -52.23 -10.71
C PHE A 10 43.16 -51.76 -11.25
N THR A 11 42.07 -52.13 -10.62
CA THR A 11 40.73 -51.60 -10.82
C THR A 11 40.64 -50.23 -10.11
N LEU A 12 40.61 -49.15 -10.86
CA LEU A 12 40.29 -47.83 -10.36
C LEU A 12 38.78 -47.65 -10.30
N THR A 13 38.22 -47.57 -9.10
CA THR A 13 36.87 -47.06 -8.87
C THR A 13 36.93 -45.54 -8.97
N LEU A 14 36.33 -44.97 -10.03
CA LEU A 14 36.09 -43.54 -10.17
C LEU A 14 34.94 -43.16 -9.22
N GLY A 15 35.29 -42.55 -8.06
CA GLY A 15 34.36 -41.81 -7.27
C GLY A 15 34.11 -40.45 -7.95
N VAL A 16 32.91 -40.23 -8.45
CA VAL A 16 32.44 -38.94 -8.92
C VAL A 16 32.23 -38.06 -7.67
N GLY A 17 33.23 -37.28 -7.33
CA GLY A 17 33.09 -36.19 -6.39
C GLY A 17 32.50 -34.98 -7.12
N CYS A 18 31.22 -34.68 -6.85
CA CYS A 18 30.68 -33.37 -7.20
C CYS A 18 31.35 -32.33 -6.32
N SER A 19 32.30 -31.59 -6.87
CA SER A 19 32.77 -30.35 -6.29
C SER A 19 31.71 -29.29 -6.59
N SER A 20 30.86 -28.97 -5.62
CA SER A 20 30.06 -27.77 -5.64
C SER A 20 30.99 -26.57 -5.56
N GLY A 21 31.05 -25.79 -6.65
CA GLY A 21 31.69 -24.49 -6.67
C GLY A 21 31.02 -23.56 -5.67
N GLY A 22 31.82 -22.93 -4.82
CA GLY A 22 31.35 -21.92 -3.89
C GLY A 22 30.85 -20.69 -4.62
N GLY A 23 29.53 -20.62 -4.81
CA GLY A 23 28.82 -19.37 -5.00
C GLY A 23 28.58 -18.77 -3.62
N THR A 24 28.84 -17.49 -3.47
CA THR A 24 28.39 -16.69 -2.31
C THR A 24 26.88 -16.51 -2.42
N GLY A 25 26.13 -17.59 -2.26
CA GLY A 25 24.67 -17.58 -2.25
C GLY A 25 24.17 -17.08 -0.90
N ALA A 26 23.06 -16.33 -0.91
CA ALA A 26 22.23 -16.14 0.25
C ALA A 26 22.01 -17.51 0.92
N ALA A 27 22.05 -17.54 2.25
CA ALA A 27 21.80 -18.78 2.99
C ALA A 27 20.44 -19.34 2.56
N ASP A 28 20.40 -20.60 2.13
CA ASP A 28 19.13 -21.28 1.87
C ASP A 28 18.29 -21.17 3.15
N GLY A 29 17.09 -20.58 3.02
CA GLY A 29 16.18 -20.45 4.14
C GLY A 29 15.80 -21.81 4.70
N PRO A 30 15.16 -21.88 5.88
CA PRO A 30 14.71 -23.14 6.48
C PRO A 30 13.77 -23.91 5.55
N ASP A 31 13.74 -25.24 5.69
CA ASP A 31 12.77 -26.04 4.95
C ASP A 31 11.35 -25.52 5.22
N ALA A 32 10.63 -25.20 4.15
CA ALA A 32 9.30 -24.63 4.23
C ALA A 32 8.29 -25.52 4.97
N ALA A 33 8.48 -26.83 4.96
CA ALA A 33 7.57 -27.76 5.65
C ALA A 33 7.82 -27.81 7.17
N SER A 34 9.06 -27.59 7.61
CA SER A 34 9.50 -27.77 9.00
C SER A 34 9.93 -26.50 9.72
N TRP A 35 9.87 -25.32 9.07
CA TRP A 35 10.39 -24.08 9.65
C TRP A 35 9.90 -23.76 11.07
N ARG A 36 8.67 -24.20 11.40
CA ARG A 36 8.11 -23.99 12.75
C ARG A 36 8.82 -24.76 13.84
N ASP A 37 9.33 -25.95 13.49
CA ASP A 37 10.08 -26.82 14.40
C ASP A 37 11.51 -26.29 14.61
N GLU A 38 11.98 -25.44 13.71
CA GLU A 38 13.29 -24.83 13.74
C GLU A 38 13.34 -23.52 14.55
N VAL A 39 12.18 -22.96 14.93
CA VAL A 39 12.12 -21.71 15.70
C VAL A 39 12.72 -21.88 17.08
N LYS A 40 13.81 -21.19 17.34
CA LYS A 40 14.54 -21.17 18.62
C LYS A 40 14.46 -19.81 19.28
N PRO A 41 14.74 -19.71 20.61
CA PRO A 41 15.00 -18.41 21.24
C PRO A 41 16.20 -17.75 20.58
N GLY A 42 16.11 -16.45 20.32
CA GLY A 42 17.15 -15.67 19.64
C GLY A 42 16.88 -14.17 19.70
N GLN A 43 17.71 -13.41 19.04
CA GLN A 43 17.50 -11.97 18.88
C GLN A 43 16.75 -11.71 17.57
N LEU A 44 15.78 -10.79 17.59
CA LEU A 44 15.02 -10.38 16.44
C LEU A 44 14.95 -8.86 16.37
N GLU A 45 15.57 -8.26 15.37
CA GLU A 45 15.43 -6.84 15.11
C GLU A 45 14.31 -6.60 14.09
N VAL A 46 13.31 -5.80 14.48
CA VAL A 46 12.18 -5.43 13.64
C VAL A 46 12.23 -3.94 13.34
N GLY A 47 12.45 -3.59 12.08
CA GLY A 47 12.35 -2.23 11.57
C GLY A 47 10.88 -1.85 11.38
N VAL A 48 10.37 -0.87 12.11
CA VAL A 48 8.97 -0.46 12.06
C VAL A 48 8.80 0.94 11.50
N LEU A 49 7.78 1.15 10.68
CA LEU A 49 7.38 2.46 10.18
C LEU A 49 6.33 3.06 11.13
N SER A 50 6.76 3.49 12.30
CA SER A 50 5.86 4.07 13.29
C SER A 50 6.62 5.05 14.18
N ALA A 51 5.97 6.16 14.52
CA ALA A 51 6.55 7.13 15.44
C ALA A 51 6.49 6.63 16.88
N LYS A 52 7.47 7.05 17.69
CA LYS A 52 7.52 6.71 19.12
C LYS A 52 6.25 7.19 19.84
N GLY A 53 5.65 6.31 20.64
CA GLY A 53 4.46 6.61 21.44
C GLY A 53 3.12 6.47 20.72
N THR A 54 3.12 6.07 19.44
CA THR A 54 1.87 5.79 18.71
C THR A 54 1.20 4.50 19.21
N PRO A 55 -0.15 4.38 19.10
CA PRO A 55 -0.86 3.15 19.44
C PRO A 55 -0.36 1.93 18.64
N GLY A 56 -0.05 2.10 17.36
CA GLY A 56 0.49 1.04 16.50
C GLY A 56 1.82 0.52 16.99
N LEU A 57 2.74 1.43 17.38
CA LEU A 57 4.01 1.01 17.96
C LEU A 57 3.82 0.24 19.28
N LYS A 58 3.03 0.78 20.21
CA LYS A 58 2.74 0.11 21.47
C LYS A 58 2.14 -1.29 21.27
N PHE A 59 1.35 -1.46 20.24
CA PHE A 59 0.81 -2.77 19.88
C PHE A 59 1.91 -3.75 19.49
N LEU A 60 2.87 -3.31 18.66
CA LEU A 60 4.03 -4.13 18.25
C LEU A 60 4.95 -4.43 19.43
N GLU A 61 5.18 -3.48 20.34
CA GLU A 61 5.91 -3.71 21.59
C GLU A 61 5.23 -4.80 22.43
N ASN A 62 3.90 -4.77 22.55
CA ASN A 62 3.14 -5.81 23.25
C ASN A 62 3.20 -7.17 22.54
N LEU A 63 3.24 -7.18 21.20
CA LEU A 63 3.41 -8.42 20.43
C LEU A 63 4.80 -9.04 20.68
N GLY A 64 5.86 -8.21 20.69
CA GLY A 64 7.21 -8.63 21.04
C GLY A 64 7.30 -9.19 22.44
N GLY A 65 6.78 -8.46 23.43
CA GLY A 65 6.79 -8.91 24.83
C GLY A 65 6.02 -10.23 25.05
N ARG A 66 4.97 -10.50 24.28
CA ARG A 66 4.29 -11.82 24.30
C ARG A 66 5.16 -12.92 23.71
N LEU A 67 5.85 -12.65 22.61
CA LEU A 67 6.77 -13.62 22.00
C LEU A 67 7.91 -13.97 22.97
N GLU A 68 8.48 -12.99 23.67
CA GLU A 68 9.52 -13.18 24.69
C GLU A 68 9.03 -14.02 25.88
N GLN A 69 7.79 -13.77 26.33
CA GLN A 69 7.17 -14.53 27.44
C GLN A 69 6.89 -15.99 27.03
N GLU A 70 6.38 -16.22 25.83
CA GLU A 70 6.06 -17.56 25.33
C GLU A 70 7.33 -18.37 24.94
N ARG A 71 8.41 -17.66 24.63
CA ARG A 71 9.69 -18.24 24.20
C ARG A 71 10.86 -17.61 24.98
N PRO A 72 11.06 -18.02 26.25
CA PRO A 72 12.14 -17.49 27.11
C PRO A 72 13.51 -17.56 26.44
N GLY A 73 14.25 -16.49 26.48
CA GLY A 73 15.53 -16.33 25.80
C GLY A 73 15.43 -15.67 24.42
N THR A 74 14.22 -15.33 23.99
CA THR A 74 14.01 -14.42 22.83
C THR A 74 14.10 -12.98 23.30
N ASP A 75 14.69 -12.12 22.46
CA ASP A 75 14.79 -10.67 22.66
C ASP A 75 14.35 -9.97 21.37
N VAL A 76 13.28 -9.17 21.44
CA VAL A 76 12.69 -8.48 20.29
C VAL A 76 13.00 -6.98 20.40
N THR A 77 13.85 -6.49 19.52
CA THR A 77 14.18 -5.07 19.43
C THR A 77 13.41 -4.41 18.30
N LEU A 78 12.62 -3.37 18.60
CA LEU A 78 11.95 -2.56 17.59
C LEU A 78 12.81 -1.33 17.27
N THR A 79 13.20 -1.21 16.00
CA THR A 79 13.92 -0.04 15.48
C THR A 79 12.94 0.87 14.75
N PHE A 80 12.80 2.11 15.23
CA PHE A 80 11.80 3.04 14.69
C PHE A 80 12.30 3.77 13.45
N ALA A 81 11.44 3.82 12.44
CA ALA A 81 11.56 4.72 11.33
C ALA A 81 10.22 5.42 11.11
N ASN A 82 10.10 6.67 11.54
CA ASN A 82 9.08 7.55 11.00
C ASN A 82 9.46 7.93 9.55
N THR A 83 8.61 8.67 8.87
CA THR A 83 8.86 9.12 7.48
C THR A 83 10.20 9.86 7.36
N GLU A 84 10.64 10.57 8.40
CA GLU A 84 11.91 11.31 8.44
C GLU A 84 13.11 10.38 8.70
N ALA A 85 12.92 9.29 9.48
CA ALA A 85 13.98 8.34 9.83
C ALA A 85 14.10 7.16 8.81
N ARG A 86 13.10 6.95 7.95
CA ARG A 86 13.08 5.88 6.95
C ARG A 86 14.35 5.84 6.08
N PRO A 87 14.92 6.97 5.60
CA PRO A 87 16.18 6.96 4.87
C PRO A 87 17.34 6.28 5.59
N GLY A 88 17.35 6.30 6.93
CA GLY A 88 18.35 5.58 7.73
C GLY A 88 18.24 4.06 7.61
N ILE A 89 17.02 3.51 7.59
CA ILE A 89 16.81 2.07 7.36
C ILE A 89 17.18 1.70 5.91
N GLU A 90 16.81 2.49 4.92
CA GLU A 90 17.21 2.27 3.54
C GLU A 90 18.74 2.31 3.34
N GLN A 91 19.43 3.18 4.09
CA GLN A 91 20.88 3.20 4.09
C GLN A 91 21.46 1.90 4.66
N ARG A 92 20.86 1.33 5.71
CA ARG A 92 21.26 0.03 6.26
C ARG A 92 21.05 -1.11 5.24
N TRP A 93 19.93 -1.10 4.49
CA TRP A 93 19.73 -2.04 3.39
C TRP A 93 20.84 -1.97 2.35
N ARG A 94 21.19 -0.77 1.89
CA ARG A 94 22.30 -0.55 0.94
C ARG A 94 23.67 -0.95 1.51
N ALA A 95 23.86 -0.79 2.81
CA ALA A 95 25.08 -1.20 3.51
C ALA A 95 25.14 -2.72 3.79
N GLY A 96 24.07 -3.48 3.51
CA GLY A 96 23.99 -4.92 3.77
C GLY A 96 23.84 -5.28 5.24
N THR A 97 23.31 -4.36 6.05
CA THR A 97 23.02 -4.53 7.50
C THR A 97 21.56 -4.15 7.81
N PRO A 98 20.57 -4.71 7.07
CA PRO A 98 19.16 -4.43 7.32
C PRO A 98 18.73 -4.98 8.69
N PRO A 99 17.55 -4.57 9.21
CA PRO A 99 16.88 -5.31 10.28
C PRO A 99 16.47 -6.70 9.80
N ASP A 100 16.22 -7.64 10.70
CA ASP A 100 15.79 -9.01 10.35
C ASP A 100 14.43 -9.00 9.67
N VAL A 101 13.51 -8.23 10.22
CA VAL A 101 12.18 -7.96 9.66
C VAL A 101 12.06 -6.48 9.37
N ASP A 102 11.65 -6.12 8.18
CA ASP A 102 11.39 -4.72 7.83
C ASP A 102 9.89 -4.50 7.60
N TYR A 103 9.36 -3.57 8.39
CA TYR A 103 7.97 -3.15 8.38
C TYR A 103 7.87 -1.82 7.61
N GLY A 104 7.59 -1.90 6.33
CA GLY A 104 7.61 -0.75 5.45
C GLY A 104 6.30 -0.52 4.71
N MET A 105 6.08 0.71 4.23
CA MET A 105 5.03 0.96 3.24
C MET A 105 5.52 0.49 1.88
N PHE A 106 4.85 -0.55 1.37
CA PHE A 106 5.07 -1.04 0.03
C PHE A 106 3.73 -1.04 -0.68
N ASP A 107 3.58 -0.19 -1.63
CA ASP A 107 2.38 -0.05 -2.45
C ASP A 107 2.60 -0.52 -3.89
N GLY A 108 3.59 -1.39 -4.09
CA GLY A 108 4.01 -1.84 -5.41
C GLY A 108 4.71 -0.75 -6.24
N THR A 109 4.80 0.45 -5.70
CA THR A 109 5.40 1.62 -6.33
C THR A 109 6.72 2.00 -5.67
N VAL A 110 7.04 1.40 -4.50
CA VAL A 110 8.32 1.62 -3.83
C VAL A 110 9.41 0.89 -4.63
N PRO A 111 10.29 1.59 -5.30
CA PRO A 111 11.35 0.97 -6.12
C PRO A 111 12.19 -0.03 -5.32
N ASN A 112 12.38 0.26 -4.02
CA ASN A 112 13.29 -0.46 -3.16
C ASN A 112 12.87 -1.92 -2.89
N LEU A 113 11.57 -2.23 -2.67
CA LEU A 113 11.18 -3.62 -2.41
C LEU A 113 11.42 -4.51 -3.62
N ARG A 114 11.09 -4.01 -4.82
CA ARG A 114 11.33 -4.72 -6.06
C ARG A 114 12.81 -4.87 -6.32
N GLU A 115 13.58 -3.78 -6.18
CA GLU A 115 15.03 -3.78 -6.29
C GLU A 115 15.66 -4.79 -5.31
N TRP A 116 15.23 -4.78 -4.05
CA TRP A 116 15.74 -5.72 -3.05
C TRP A 116 15.32 -7.17 -3.32
N ALA A 117 14.14 -7.39 -3.90
CA ALA A 117 13.72 -8.72 -4.33
C ALA A 117 14.54 -9.21 -5.55
N ASP A 118 14.78 -8.32 -6.53
CA ASP A 118 15.59 -8.61 -7.70
C ASP A 118 17.07 -8.85 -7.32
N ASP A 119 17.56 -8.17 -6.29
CA ASP A 119 18.91 -8.33 -5.72
C ASP A 119 19.04 -9.51 -4.74
N GLU A 120 18.00 -10.34 -4.63
CA GLU A 120 17.95 -11.48 -3.68
C GLU A 120 18.19 -11.07 -2.21
N ALA A 121 17.93 -9.81 -1.87
CA ALA A 121 18.11 -9.31 -0.52
C ALA A 121 16.96 -9.67 0.44
N LEU A 122 15.83 -10.18 -0.10
CA LEU A 122 14.64 -10.59 0.64
C LEU A 122 14.43 -12.10 0.59
N VAL A 123 13.88 -12.65 1.66
CA VAL A 123 13.43 -14.04 1.68
C VAL A 123 12.21 -14.22 0.76
N ASP A 124 12.24 -15.21 -0.13
CA ASP A 124 11.07 -15.67 -0.86
C ASP A 124 10.10 -16.34 0.12
N LEU A 125 9.01 -15.66 0.43
CA LEU A 125 7.98 -16.16 1.36
C LEU A 125 7.01 -17.15 0.72
N THR A 126 7.03 -17.28 -0.61
CA THR A 126 6.07 -18.13 -1.35
C THR A 126 5.96 -19.55 -0.81
N PRO A 127 7.08 -20.30 -0.59
CA PRO A 127 7.01 -21.67 -0.10
C PRO A 127 6.46 -21.78 1.32
N TYR A 128 6.72 -20.80 2.19
CA TYR A 128 6.22 -20.77 3.56
C TYR A 128 4.73 -20.46 3.61
N LEU A 129 4.26 -19.57 2.72
CA LEU A 129 2.84 -19.19 2.63
C LEU A 129 1.95 -20.34 2.10
N GLN A 130 2.52 -21.32 1.42
CA GLN A 130 1.81 -22.54 1.01
C GLN A 130 1.64 -23.56 2.15
N GLN A 131 2.38 -23.40 3.26
CA GLN A 131 2.27 -24.32 4.39
C GLN A 131 0.95 -24.11 5.15
N PRO A 132 0.42 -25.18 5.78
CA PRO A 132 -0.80 -25.08 6.56
C PRO A 132 -0.66 -24.10 7.72
N ASP A 133 -1.63 -23.21 7.86
CA ASP A 133 -1.84 -22.41 9.04
C ASP A 133 -2.25 -23.31 10.22
N PRO A 134 -1.61 -23.22 11.38
CA PRO A 134 -1.90 -24.12 12.51
C PRO A 134 -3.33 -24.02 13.04
N VAL A 135 -3.98 -22.88 12.85
CA VAL A 135 -5.33 -22.61 13.36
C VAL A 135 -6.40 -23.06 12.37
N SER A 136 -6.23 -22.74 11.09
CA SER A 136 -7.25 -23.02 10.06
C SER A 136 -7.02 -24.36 9.33
N GLY A 137 -5.80 -24.91 9.35
CA GLY A 137 -5.38 -26.05 8.56
C GLY A 137 -5.28 -25.80 7.05
N LYS A 138 -5.60 -24.58 6.60
CA LYS A 138 -5.47 -24.13 5.21
C LYS A 138 -4.10 -23.51 4.97
N PRO A 139 -3.64 -23.36 3.72
CA PRO A 139 -2.42 -22.61 3.45
C PRO A 139 -2.45 -21.23 4.12
N TRP A 140 -1.31 -20.79 4.69
CA TRP A 140 -1.22 -19.45 5.28
C TRP A 140 -1.62 -18.36 4.27
N LEU A 141 -1.28 -18.54 3.00
CA LEU A 141 -1.69 -17.64 1.91
C LEU A 141 -3.21 -17.42 1.86
N ASP A 142 -4.02 -18.38 2.31
CA ASP A 142 -5.49 -18.29 2.32
C ASP A 142 -6.03 -17.29 3.34
N ARG A 143 -5.16 -16.69 4.17
CA ARG A 143 -5.50 -15.51 4.98
C ARG A 143 -5.80 -14.28 4.10
N TYR A 144 -5.39 -14.29 2.83
CA TYR A 144 -5.56 -13.17 1.92
C TYR A 144 -6.52 -13.49 0.79
N SER A 145 -7.38 -12.55 0.42
CA SER A 145 -8.28 -12.71 -0.73
C SER A 145 -7.49 -12.83 -2.05
N PRO A 146 -8.06 -13.42 -3.11
CA PRO A 146 -7.39 -13.49 -4.42
C PRO A 146 -6.91 -12.14 -4.94
N THR A 147 -7.69 -11.08 -4.71
CA THR A 147 -7.35 -9.70 -5.10
C THR A 147 -6.12 -9.20 -4.35
N VAL A 148 -6.05 -9.42 -3.04
CA VAL A 148 -4.88 -9.05 -2.22
C VAL A 148 -3.65 -9.87 -2.61
N ARG A 149 -3.81 -11.18 -2.83
CA ARG A 149 -2.69 -12.06 -3.27
C ARG A 149 -2.07 -11.55 -4.56
N LYS A 150 -2.88 -11.22 -5.56
CA LYS A 150 -2.39 -10.67 -6.83
C LYS A 150 -1.61 -9.36 -6.62
N PHE A 151 -2.03 -8.54 -5.66
CA PHE A 151 -1.34 -7.29 -5.31
C PHE A 151 -0.01 -7.52 -4.58
N MET A 152 0.14 -8.68 -3.89
CA MET A 152 1.39 -9.08 -3.21
C MET A 152 2.44 -9.66 -4.16
N GLU A 153 2.02 -10.17 -5.33
CA GLU A 153 2.91 -10.87 -6.26
C GLU A 153 3.92 -9.92 -6.91
N HIS A 154 5.18 -10.33 -6.92
CA HIS A 154 6.19 -9.68 -7.75
C HIS A 154 5.79 -9.76 -9.24
N PRO A 155 5.85 -8.65 -9.99
CA PRO A 155 5.26 -8.60 -11.35
C PRO A 155 5.80 -9.65 -12.31
N GLU A 156 7.11 -9.94 -12.25
CA GLU A 156 7.79 -10.86 -13.17
C GLU A 156 7.90 -12.29 -12.62
N SER A 157 8.50 -12.45 -11.42
CA SER A 157 8.75 -13.77 -10.83
C SER A 157 7.51 -14.45 -10.27
N LYS A 158 6.43 -13.70 -10.01
CA LYS A 158 5.21 -14.14 -9.30
C LYS A 158 5.45 -14.65 -7.88
N LYS A 159 6.63 -14.45 -7.35
CA LYS A 159 6.99 -14.74 -5.97
C LYS A 159 6.43 -13.68 -5.03
N ILE A 160 6.32 -14.03 -3.75
CA ILE A 160 5.87 -13.13 -2.68
C ILE A 160 7.04 -12.93 -1.73
N TYR A 161 7.50 -11.69 -1.61
CA TYR A 161 8.64 -11.30 -0.75
C TYR A 161 8.22 -10.54 0.50
N ALA A 162 6.96 -10.14 0.57
CA ALA A 162 6.40 -9.44 1.72
C ALA A 162 4.92 -9.76 1.87
N VAL A 163 4.42 -9.71 3.09
CA VAL A 163 3.00 -9.91 3.38
C VAL A 163 2.40 -8.66 4.01
N PRO A 164 1.16 -8.29 3.68
CA PRO A 164 0.53 -7.11 4.23
C PRO A 164 0.16 -7.32 5.70
N SER A 165 0.53 -6.35 6.50
CA SER A 165 0.11 -6.22 7.90
C SER A 165 -1.00 -5.18 8.07
N GLU A 166 -1.11 -4.26 7.12
CA GLU A 166 -2.13 -3.22 7.06
C GLU A 166 -2.48 -2.91 5.61
N LEU A 167 -3.72 -2.58 5.38
CA LEU A 167 -4.24 -2.16 4.09
C LEU A 167 -4.82 -0.75 4.21
N SER A 168 -4.34 0.15 3.39
CA SER A 168 -4.91 1.48 3.25
C SER A 168 -5.64 1.57 1.91
N LEU A 169 -6.95 1.81 1.96
CA LEU A 169 -7.77 2.04 0.78
C LEU A 169 -8.01 3.53 0.58
N HIS A 170 -7.89 4.02 -0.65
CA HIS A 170 -8.33 5.35 -1.01
C HIS A 170 -9.81 5.32 -1.39
N VAL A 171 -10.64 5.97 -0.60
CA VAL A 171 -12.09 5.88 -0.65
C VAL A 171 -12.74 7.25 -0.54
N LEU A 172 -13.98 7.34 -0.99
CA LEU A 172 -14.81 8.51 -0.76
C LEU A 172 -15.58 8.34 0.56
N PHE A 173 -15.25 9.15 1.55
CA PHE A 173 -16.02 9.24 2.78
C PHE A 173 -17.13 10.27 2.63
N TYR A 174 -18.25 10.03 3.31
CA TYR A 174 -19.36 10.99 3.37
C TYR A 174 -20.02 11.02 4.76
N ASN A 175 -20.64 12.12 5.09
CA ASN A 175 -21.44 12.28 6.32
C ASN A 175 -22.80 11.60 6.11
N ALA A 176 -22.93 10.35 6.59
CA ALA A 176 -24.10 9.53 6.35
C ALA A 176 -25.37 10.12 6.96
N LYS A 177 -25.25 10.72 8.16
CA LYS A 177 -26.39 11.42 8.80
C LYS A 177 -26.84 12.61 7.96
N LEU A 178 -25.94 13.45 7.50
CA LEU A 178 -26.25 14.61 6.66
C LEU A 178 -26.94 14.19 5.36
N PHE A 179 -26.42 13.15 4.69
CA PHE A 179 -27.00 12.63 3.46
C PHE A 179 -28.43 12.12 3.68
N LYS A 180 -28.66 11.37 4.78
CA LYS A 180 -29.97 10.89 5.17
C LYS A 180 -30.95 12.04 5.47
N ASP A 181 -30.51 13.02 6.27
CA ASP A 181 -31.35 14.16 6.66
C ASP A 181 -31.75 15.03 5.45
N LEU A 182 -30.92 15.11 4.42
CA LEU A 182 -31.16 15.83 3.18
C LEU A 182 -31.81 15.00 2.08
N GLY A 183 -32.00 13.70 2.29
CA GLY A 183 -32.54 12.78 1.28
C GLY A 183 -31.59 12.57 0.09
N ILE A 184 -30.28 12.76 0.28
CA ILE A 184 -29.25 12.56 -0.73
C ILE A 184 -28.82 11.11 -0.74
N LYS A 185 -28.78 10.47 -1.90
CA LYS A 185 -28.23 9.12 -2.05
C LYS A 185 -26.69 9.20 -2.12
N PRO A 186 -25.96 8.27 -1.45
CA PRO A 186 -24.51 8.17 -1.62
C PRO A 186 -24.15 7.88 -3.09
N PRO A 187 -23.20 8.64 -3.69
CA PRO A 187 -22.92 8.56 -5.12
C PRO A 187 -22.06 7.33 -5.46
N THR A 188 -22.49 6.55 -6.44
CA THR A 188 -21.77 5.40 -7.00
C THR A 188 -21.24 5.65 -8.40
N THR A 189 -21.74 6.70 -9.05
CA THR A 189 -21.30 7.18 -10.36
C THR A 189 -20.88 8.66 -10.30
N TRP A 190 -20.13 9.10 -11.31
CA TRP A 190 -19.71 10.49 -11.42
C TRP A 190 -20.90 11.46 -11.50
N ASP A 191 -21.91 11.11 -12.29
CA ASP A 191 -23.12 11.95 -12.43
C ASP A 191 -23.86 12.08 -11.10
N GLU A 192 -23.91 10.99 -10.31
CA GLU A 192 -24.49 11.01 -8.95
C GLU A 192 -23.64 11.86 -7.99
N LEU A 193 -22.29 11.86 -8.13
CA LEU A 193 -21.41 12.73 -7.36
C LEU A 193 -21.69 14.21 -7.63
N LEU A 194 -21.87 14.59 -8.91
CA LEU A 194 -22.23 15.95 -9.30
C LEU A 194 -23.63 16.32 -8.78
N ALA A 195 -24.60 15.42 -8.85
CA ALA A 195 -25.94 15.63 -8.31
C ALA A 195 -25.93 15.80 -6.79
N ALA A 196 -25.22 14.94 -6.05
CA ALA A 196 -25.02 15.06 -4.62
C ALA A 196 -24.32 16.37 -4.24
N SER A 197 -23.30 16.77 -4.98
CA SER A 197 -22.59 18.04 -4.79
C SER A 197 -23.54 19.23 -4.97
N SER A 198 -24.36 19.22 -5.99
CA SER A 198 -25.36 20.27 -6.25
C SER A 198 -26.41 20.34 -5.14
N ALA A 199 -26.88 19.18 -4.63
CA ALA A 199 -27.85 19.11 -3.56
C ALA A 199 -27.28 19.64 -2.22
N LEU A 200 -26.02 19.33 -1.89
CA LEU A 200 -25.32 19.87 -0.73
C LEU A 200 -25.14 21.39 -0.83
N SER A 201 -24.68 21.90 -1.99
CA SER A 201 -24.52 23.34 -2.23
C SER A 201 -25.82 24.11 -2.08
N ALA A 202 -26.96 23.55 -2.54
CA ALA A 202 -28.28 24.14 -2.38
C ALA A 202 -28.72 24.28 -0.88
N LYS A 203 -28.10 23.52 0.01
CA LYS A 203 -28.28 23.58 1.46
C LYS A 203 -27.16 24.32 2.17
N GLN A 204 -26.33 25.05 1.44
CA GLN A 204 -25.19 25.83 1.96
C GLN A 204 -24.14 24.97 2.69
N VAL A 205 -24.04 23.71 2.34
CA VAL A 205 -22.96 22.79 2.75
C VAL A 205 -21.96 22.68 1.59
N ASP A 206 -20.70 22.86 1.88
CA ASP A 206 -19.66 22.64 0.87
C ASP A 206 -19.65 21.13 0.49
N PRO A 207 -19.66 20.77 -0.80
CA PRO A 207 -19.76 19.37 -1.18
C PRO A 207 -18.58 18.51 -0.74
N ILE A 208 -17.34 18.98 -0.95
CA ILE A 208 -16.14 18.16 -0.84
C ILE A 208 -15.07 18.90 -0.03
N ALA A 209 -14.61 18.32 1.07
CA ALA A 209 -13.44 18.81 1.77
C ALA A 209 -12.17 18.54 0.95
N LEU A 210 -11.33 19.54 0.80
CA LEU A 210 -10.06 19.48 0.10
C LEU A 210 -9.04 20.40 0.78
N THR A 211 -7.77 20.00 0.78
CA THR A 211 -6.63 20.84 1.15
C THR A 211 -6.01 21.49 -0.08
N GLY A 212 -5.55 22.73 0.02
CA GLY A 212 -4.76 23.37 -1.03
C GLY A 212 -3.28 23.53 -0.67
N LEU A 213 -2.89 23.18 0.56
CA LEU A 213 -1.50 23.28 1.02
C LEU A 213 -0.74 21.94 0.97
N PHE A 214 -1.38 20.88 0.48
CA PHE A 214 -0.74 19.59 0.30
C PHE A 214 -1.10 18.98 -1.07
N GLU A 215 -0.24 19.23 -2.04
CA GLU A 215 -0.45 18.87 -3.46
C GLU A 215 -0.82 17.38 -3.69
N PRO A 216 -0.22 16.38 -2.99
CA PRO A 216 -0.58 14.99 -3.21
C PRO A 216 -2.06 14.68 -2.93
N TYR A 217 -2.71 15.34 -1.97
CA TYR A 217 -4.15 15.14 -1.71
C TYR A 217 -5.04 15.80 -2.76
N MET A 218 -4.58 16.87 -3.40
CA MET A 218 -5.22 17.39 -4.61
C MET A 218 -5.05 16.41 -5.78
N GLY A 219 -3.85 15.83 -5.90
CA GLY A 219 -3.53 14.81 -6.90
C GLY A 219 -4.36 13.55 -6.81
N MET A 220 -4.80 13.13 -5.60
CA MET A 220 -5.67 11.97 -5.44
C MET A 220 -6.91 12.01 -6.34
N TRP A 221 -7.46 13.19 -6.62
CA TRP A 221 -8.60 13.35 -7.52
C TRP A 221 -8.25 13.02 -8.96
N SER A 222 -7.13 13.55 -9.47
CA SER A 222 -6.66 13.22 -10.83
C SER A 222 -6.29 11.74 -10.95
N ASP A 223 -5.68 11.17 -9.91
CA ASP A 223 -5.26 9.76 -9.91
C ASP A 223 -6.49 8.85 -10.05
N HIS A 224 -7.54 9.07 -9.27
CA HIS A 224 -8.77 8.29 -9.37
C HIS A 224 -9.53 8.55 -10.68
N LEU A 225 -9.54 9.79 -11.18
CA LEU A 225 -10.15 10.08 -12.47
C LEU A 225 -9.41 9.38 -13.61
N TRP A 226 -8.09 9.40 -13.64
CA TRP A 226 -7.30 8.68 -14.64
C TRP A 226 -7.44 7.16 -14.49
N LEU A 227 -7.60 6.64 -13.27
CA LEU A 227 -7.94 5.23 -13.08
C LEU A 227 -9.23 4.87 -13.82
N ARG A 228 -10.26 5.73 -13.79
CA ARG A 228 -11.55 5.53 -14.44
C ARG A 228 -11.54 5.85 -15.95
N THR A 229 -10.73 6.80 -16.40
CA THR A 229 -10.76 7.27 -17.79
C THR A 229 -9.67 6.68 -18.66
N VAL A 230 -8.55 6.24 -18.09
CA VAL A 230 -7.36 5.72 -18.80
C VAL A 230 -7.08 4.26 -18.43
N GLY A 231 -7.20 3.93 -17.14
CA GLY A 231 -6.80 2.65 -16.57
C GLY A 231 -5.39 2.67 -15.97
N TYR A 232 -5.16 1.80 -14.97
CA TYR A 232 -3.94 1.83 -14.16
C TYR A 232 -2.67 1.63 -14.97
N GLN A 233 -2.58 0.54 -15.73
CA GLN A 233 -1.34 0.16 -16.41
C GLN A 233 -0.88 1.22 -17.41
N LYS A 234 -1.82 1.78 -18.17
CA LYS A 234 -1.50 2.80 -19.17
C LYS A 234 -1.13 4.12 -18.50
N ALA A 235 -1.90 4.55 -17.49
CA ALA A 235 -1.60 5.77 -16.75
C ALA A 235 -0.21 5.68 -16.10
N ARG A 236 0.12 4.59 -15.44
CA ARG A 236 1.46 4.34 -14.86
C ARG A 236 2.54 4.39 -15.92
N GLY A 237 2.34 3.68 -17.05
CA GLY A 237 3.29 3.67 -18.16
C GLY A 237 3.67 5.09 -18.61
N VAL A 238 2.69 5.97 -18.76
CA VAL A 238 2.91 7.35 -19.19
C VAL A 238 3.48 8.22 -18.08
N LEU A 239 2.91 8.14 -16.87
CA LEU A 239 3.23 9.08 -15.79
C LEU A 239 4.59 8.81 -15.14
N THR A 240 4.93 7.53 -14.95
CA THR A 240 6.13 7.16 -14.16
C THR A 240 7.19 6.38 -14.93
N GLU A 241 6.81 5.66 -15.99
CA GLU A 241 7.74 4.81 -16.75
C GLU A 241 8.18 5.43 -18.08
N GLY A 242 7.64 6.59 -18.46
CA GLY A 242 8.00 7.29 -19.70
C GLY A 242 7.58 6.57 -20.99
N LYS A 243 6.56 5.71 -20.90
CA LYS A 243 6.03 4.94 -22.04
C LYS A 243 4.91 5.71 -22.75
N GLY A 244 5.23 6.42 -23.83
CA GLY A 244 4.29 7.23 -24.59
C GLY A 244 4.11 8.65 -24.02
N HIS A 245 3.08 9.35 -24.51
CA HIS A 245 2.79 10.74 -24.16
C HIS A 245 1.38 10.89 -23.59
N ILE A 246 1.24 11.75 -22.59
CA ILE A 246 -0.03 11.99 -21.92
C ILE A 246 -1.09 12.56 -22.90
N THR A 247 -0.66 13.20 -23.98
CA THR A 247 -1.52 13.77 -25.03
C THR A 247 -2.06 12.73 -26.03
N GLU A 248 -1.53 11.51 -26.02
CA GLU A 248 -1.91 10.45 -26.97
C GLU A 248 -3.21 9.74 -26.56
N ASP A 249 -3.59 9.80 -25.30
CA ASP A 249 -4.82 9.20 -24.82
C ASP A 249 -5.82 10.27 -24.36
N PRO A 250 -7.00 10.35 -25.01
CA PRO A 250 -8.03 11.34 -24.67
C PRO A 250 -8.57 11.16 -23.23
N GLY A 251 -8.38 10.01 -22.61
CA GLY A 251 -8.78 9.74 -21.23
C GLY A 251 -8.08 10.65 -20.21
N PHE A 252 -6.82 11.04 -20.46
CA PHE A 252 -6.14 11.99 -19.60
C PHE A 252 -6.81 13.36 -19.62
N LEU A 253 -7.10 13.89 -20.81
CA LEU A 253 -7.82 15.15 -20.94
C LEU A 253 -9.22 15.06 -20.31
N LYS A 254 -9.95 13.97 -20.55
CA LYS A 254 -11.28 13.74 -19.97
C LYS A 254 -11.22 13.79 -18.42
N GLY A 255 -10.25 13.14 -17.78
CA GLY A 255 -10.06 13.19 -16.33
C GLY A 255 -9.81 14.63 -15.83
N LEU A 256 -8.97 15.40 -16.53
CA LEU A 256 -8.71 16.81 -16.21
C LEU A 256 -9.95 17.69 -16.38
N GLN A 257 -10.74 17.49 -17.43
CA GLN A 257 -12.00 18.22 -17.67
C GLN A 257 -13.03 17.92 -16.57
N MET A 258 -13.11 16.69 -16.11
CA MET A 258 -13.98 16.31 -14.98
C MET A 258 -13.54 16.99 -13.67
N LEU A 259 -12.22 17.06 -13.42
CA LEU A 259 -11.69 17.76 -12.25
C LEU A 259 -11.95 19.27 -12.35
N GLN A 260 -11.79 19.85 -13.55
CA GLN A 260 -12.16 21.22 -13.84
C GLN A 260 -13.64 21.47 -13.58
N GLU A 261 -14.53 20.56 -13.98
CA GLU A 261 -15.97 20.69 -13.74
C GLU A 261 -16.31 20.80 -12.24
N LEU A 262 -15.67 20.01 -11.37
CA LEU A 262 -15.85 20.14 -9.92
C LEU A 262 -15.42 21.52 -9.42
N ARG A 263 -14.28 22.02 -9.91
CA ARG A 263 -13.79 23.37 -9.58
C ARG A 263 -14.80 24.43 -10.01
N ASP A 264 -15.25 24.40 -11.27
CA ASP A 264 -16.10 25.41 -11.87
C ASP A 264 -17.51 25.43 -11.25
N LYS A 265 -17.96 24.27 -10.75
CA LYS A 265 -19.18 24.12 -9.93
C LYS A 265 -18.99 24.54 -8.46
N ASN A 266 -17.80 24.99 -8.06
CA ASN A 266 -17.45 25.30 -6.66
C ASN A 266 -17.74 24.12 -5.72
N ALA A 267 -17.44 22.90 -6.15
CA ALA A 267 -17.70 21.69 -5.37
C ALA A 267 -16.75 21.50 -4.18
N PHE A 268 -15.64 22.23 -4.12
CA PHE A 268 -14.68 22.13 -3.04
C PHE A 268 -14.95 23.13 -1.91
N LEU A 269 -14.49 22.78 -0.71
CA LEU A 269 -14.58 23.56 0.50
C LEU A 269 -14.16 25.02 0.27
N LYS A 270 -14.96 25.96 0.71
CA LYS A 270 -14.61 27.38 0.61
C LYS A 270 -13.32 27.69 1.34
N GLY A 271 -12.39 28.36 0.65
CA GLY A 271 -11.09 28.69 1.20
C GLY A 271 -10.07 27.52 1.18
N PHE A 272 -10.37 26.40 0.52
CA PHE A 272 -9.49 25.22 0.49
C PHE A 272 -8.06 25.55 0.06
N LYS A 273 -7.86 26.56 -0.81
CA LYS A 273 -6.53 26.95 -1.30
C LYS A 273 -5.53 27.29 -0.19
N GLY A 274 -6.02 27.83 0.93
CA GLY A 274 -5.22 28.18 2.11
C GLY A 274 -5.43 27.23 3.29
N THR A 275 -6.11 26.09 3.10
CA THR A 275 -6.44 25.16 4.15
C THR A 275 -5.45 23.99 4.14
N ASP A 276 -4.80 23.70 5.26
CA ASP A 276 -3.98 22.49 5.42
C ASP A 276 -4.85 21.23 5.49
N PHE A 277 -4.21 20.05 5.36
CA PHE A 277 -4.96 18.80 5.27
C PHE A 277 -5.67 18.42 6.58
N THR A 278 -5.06 18.67 7.74
CA THR A 278 -5.69 18.39 9.04
C THR A 278 -6.92 19.29 9.27
N ALA A 279 -6.81 20.57 8.89
CA ALA A 279 -7.94 21.49 8.97
C ALA A 279 -9.07 21.11 7.99
N ALA A 280 -8.76 20.65 6.78
CA ALA A 280 -9.75 20.20 5.82
C ALA A 280 -10.50 18.96 6.34
N GLN A 281 -9.79 17.98 6.89
CA GLN A 281 -10.36 16.80 7.54
C GLN A 281 -11.24 17.18 8.73
N ALA A 282 -10.77 18.08 9.60
CA ALA A 282 -11.55 18.56 10.74
C ALA A 282 -12.85 19.25 10.29
N GLN A 283 -12.83 20.03 9.23
CA GLN A 283 -14.01 20.70 8.68
C GLN A 283 -15.02 19.71 8.11
N PHE A 284 -14.57 18.60 7.53
CA PHE A 284 -15.46 17.49 7.14
C PHE A 284 -16.18 16.91 8.36
N PHE A 285 -15.47 16.56 9.43
CA PHE A 285 -16.08 16.01 10.65
C PHE A 285 -16.95 17.03 11.40
N GLN A 286 -16.70 18.33 11.23
CA GLN A 286 -17.57 19.42 11.73
C GLN A 286 -18.85 19.59 10.89
N GLY A 287 -19.03 18.82 9.82
CA GLY A 287 -20.20 18.91 8.92
C GLY A 287 -20.18 20.12 7.98
N LYS A 288 -19.05 20.83 7.84
CA LYS A 288 -18.91 21.93 6.87
C LYS A 288 -18.81 21.44 5.44
N ALA A 289 -18.36 20.20 5.24
CA ALA A 289 -18.36 19.53 3.96
C ALA A 289 -19.09 18.19 4.06
N GLY A 290 -19.74 17.79 2.96
CA GLY A 290 -20.53 16.54 2.89
C GLY A 290 -19.69 15.31 2.60
N MET A 291 -18.59 15.44 1.88
CA MET A 291 -17.72 14.35 1.40
C MET A 291 -16.23 14.71 1.55
N ILE A 292 -15.38 13.68 1.56
CA ILE A 292 -13.92 13.81 1.46
C ILE A 292 -13.33 12.57 0.77
N LEU A 293 -12.48 12.75 -0.23
CA LEU A 293 -11.67 11.66 -0.81
C LEU A 293 -10.39 11.53 0.00
N MET A 294 -10.19 10.39 0.64
CA MET A 294 -9.06 10.19 1.55
C MET A 294 -8.70 8.70 1.70
N GLY A 295 -7.55 8.44 2.30
CA GLY A 295 -7.19 7.10 2.71
C GLY A 295 -7.92 6.64 3.97
N SER A 296 -8.03 5.33 4.14
CA SER A 296 -8.72 4.73 5.30
C SER A 296 -8.12 5.11 6.66
N TRP A 297 -6.92 5.66 6.70
CA TRP A 297 -6.29 6.23 7.90
C TRP A 297 -6.96 7.51 8.43
N LEU A 298 -7.85 8.15 7.67
CA LEU A 298 -8.56 9.38 8.05
C LEU A 298 -9.14 9.29 9.47
N VAL A 299 -9.75 8.16 9.82
CA VAL A 299 -10.43 8.00 11.10
C VAL A 299 -9.46 7.87 12.26
N SER A 300 -8.39 7.10 12.09
CA SER A 300 -7.35 6.97 13.12
C SER A 300 -6.60 8.27 13.33
N GLU A 301 -6.34 9.02 12.28
CA GLU A 301 -5.67 10.34 12.31
C GLU A 301 -6.53 11.39 13.02
N MET A 302 -7.85 11.34 12.83
CA MET A 302 -8.79 12.35 13.32
C MET A 302 -9.61 11.89 14.54
N LYS A 303 -9.30 10.76 15.17
CA LYS A 303 -10.10 10.11 16.23
C LYS A 303 -10.49 11.06 17.36
N ASP A 304 -9.61 11.98 17.75
CA ASP A 304 -9.83 12.93 18.85
C ASP A 304 -10.67 14.16 18.42
N VAL A 305 -10.89 14.33 17.12
CA VAL A 305 -11.63 15.46 16.52
C VAL A 305 -13.04 15.03 16.08
N ILE A 306 -13.25 13.74 15.84
CA ILE A 306 -14.54 13.22 15.38
C ILE A 306 -15.61 13.43 16.45
N PRO A 307 -16.70 14.18 16.17
CA PRO A 307 -17.76 14.41 17.16
C PRO A 307 -18.46 13.10 17.53
N LYS A 308 -18.87 12.99 18.80
CA LYS A 308 -19.73 11.87 19.23
C LYS A 308 -21.01 11.84 18.41
N GLY A 309 -21.34 10.67 17.86
CA GLY A 309 -22.54 10.48 17.04
C GLY A 309 -22.36 10.91 15.56
N PHE A 310 -21.16 11.22 15.11
CA PHE A 310 -20.90 11.37 13.69
C PHE A 310 -21.07 10.02 12.97
N GLU A 311 -21.95 9.97 11.99
CA GLU A 311 -22.20 8.78 11.19
C GLU A 311 -21.38 8.87 9.90
N LEU A 312 -20.31 8.11 9.84
CA LEU A 312 -19.42 8.03 8.67
C LEU A 312 -19.95 6.97 7.70
N GLY A 313 -20.02 7.33 6.41
CA GLY A 313 -20.22 6.38 5.33
C GLY A 313 -18.96 6.28 4.45
N VAL A 314 -18.79 5.14 3.81
CA VAL A 314 -17.62 4.82 2.98
C VAL A 314 -18.07 4.27 1.63
N LEU A 315 -17.45 4.74 0.56
CA LEU A 315 -17.71 4.31 -0.82
C LEU A 315 -16.40 4.14 -1.58
N ALA A 316 -16.35 3.21 -2.52
CA ALA A 316 -15.34 3.26 -3.58
C ALA A 316 -15.48 4.56 -4.38
N PHE A 317 -14.38 5.02 -4.99
CA PHE A 317 -14.46 6.19 -5.90
C PHE A 317 -15.47 5.92 -7.02
N PRO A 318 -16.36 6.88 -7.33
CA PRO A 318 -17.45 6.69 -8.28
C PRO A 318 -17.00 6.19 -9.66
N LYS A 319 -17.83 5.37 -10.28
CA LYS A 319 -17.62 4.91 -11.66
C LYS A 319 -17.89 6.05 -12.64
N VAL A 320 -17.13 6.07 -13.72
CA VAL A 320 -17.28 7.05 -14.82
C VAL A 320 -17.93 6.37 -16.00
N THR A 321 -19.17 6.73 -16.32
CA THR A 321 -19.91 6.19 -17.46
C THR A 321 -19.14 6.45 -18.76
N GLY A 322 -18.87 5.39 -19.52
CA GLY A 322 -18.08 5.47 -20.74
C GLY A 322 -16.60 5.80 -20.52
N GLY A 323 -16.10 5.67 -19.30
CA GLY A 323 -14.66 5.69 -19.02
C GLY A 323 -14.00 4.40 -19.53
N ALA A 324 -12.87 4.53 -20.19
CA ALA A 324 -12.14 3.38 -20.77
C ALA A 324 -11.27 2.64 -19.75
N GLY A 325 -11.13 3.18 -18.54
CA GLY A 325 -10.27 2.62 -17.50
C GLY A 325 -10.98 1.66 -16.52
N ASP A 326 -10.36 1.40 -15.42
CA ASP A 326 -10.72 0.35 -14.45
C ASP A 326 -11.85 0.81 -13.52
N GLN A 327 -13.10 0.48 -13.85
CA GLN A 327 -14.28 0.96 -13.12
C GLN A 327 -14.49 0.28 -11.76
N GLY A 328 -14.07 -0.96 -11.58
CA GLY A 328 -14.20 -1.74 -10.34
C GLY A 328 -12.93 -1.78 -9.48
N ALA A 329 -11.85 -1.12 -9.92
CA ALA A 329 -10.61 -1.08 -9.17
C ALA A 329 -10.66 -0.06 -8.02
N VAL A 330 -9.93 -0.36 -6.94
CA VAL A 330 -9.73 0.54 -5.79
C VAL A 330 -8.24 0.79 -5.64
N MET A 331 -7.87 2.06 -5.49
CA MET A 331 -6.48 2.41 -5.17
C MET A 331 -6.17 2.08 -3.72
N ALA A 332 -5.03 1.43 -3.50
CA ALA A 332 -4.61 0.93 -2.22
C ALA A 332 -3.11 1.12 -1.99
N ALA A 333 -2.73 1.11 -0.72
CA ALA A 333 -1.35 0.93 -0.29
C ALA A 333 -1.30 -0.20 0.74
N LEU A 334 -0.29 -1.04 0.65
CA LEU A 334 -0.03 -2.08 1.63
C LEU A 334 1.12 -1.65 2.55
N GLN A 335 0.91 -1.70 3.84
CA GLN A 335 1.99 -1.73 4.78
C GLN A 335 2.41 -3.18 4.96
N ASN A 336 3.54 -3.53 4.37
CA ASN A 336 4.02 -4.89 4.27
C ASN A 336 5.13 -5.18 5.28
N VAL A 337 5.32 -6.46 5.60
CA VAL A 337 6.48 -6.98 6.32
C VAL A 337 7.23 -7.95 5.45
N SER A 338 8.53 -7.75 5.40
CA SER A 338 9.48 -8.62 4.68
C SER A 338 10.57 -9.12 5.64
N ILE A 339 11.28 -10.18 5.24
CA ILE A 339 12.42 -10.72 5.98
C ILE A 339 13.68 -10.49 5.13
N ALA A 340 14.72 -9.97 5.75
CA ALA A 340 16.02 -9.85 5.10
C ALA A 340 16.63 -11.25 4.86
N ALA A 341 17.12 -11.50 3.65
CA ALA A 341 17.75 -12.79 3.33
C ALA A 341 19.02 -13.06 4.17
N LYS A 342 19.61 -12.02 4.74
CA LYS A 342 20.77 -12.09 5.65
C LYS A 342 20.39 -12.19 7.12
N SER A 343 19.10 -12.29 7.46
CA SER A 343 18.70 -12.51 8.86
C SER A 343 19.34 -13.79 9.40
N PRO A 344 19.96 -13.75 10.59
CA PRO A 344 20.58 -14.93 11.19
C PRO A 344 19.56 -15.94 11.71
N ASP A 345 18.29 -15.52 11.89
CA ASP A 345 17.21 -16.38 12.39
C ASP A 345 15.93 -16.20 11.59
N ILE A 346 15.92 -16.71 10.36
CA ILE A 346 14.75 -16.68 9.47
C ILE A 346 13.54 -17.40 10.11
N PRO A 347 13.65 -18.56 10.80
CA PRO A 347 12.51 -19.18 11.48
C PRO A 347 11.84 -18.26 12.52
N LEU A 348 12.61 -17.54 13.33
CA LEU A 348 12.06 -16.61 14.31
C LEU A 348 11.38 -15.40 13.65
N ALA A 349 11.97 -14.90 12.57
CA ALA A 349 11.37 -13.84 11.76
C ALA A 349 10.04 -14.29 11.10
N LEU A 350 9.96 -15.54 10.62
CA LEU A 350 8.72 -16.14 10.11
C LEU A 350 7.65 -16.29 11.21
N ASP A 351 8.04 -16.68 12.43
CA ASP A 351 7.13 -16.78 13.58
C ASP A 351 6.55 -15.38 13.93
N TRP A 352 7.39 -14.35 13.92
CA TRP A 352 6.93 -12.96 14.10
C TRP A 352 5.88 -12.56 13.06
N ILE A 353 6.16 -12.76 11.77
CA ILE A 353 5.24 -12.39 10.68
C ILE A 353 3.95 -13.22 10.76
N ASN A 354 4.06 -14.52 11.05
CA ASN A 354 2.90 -15.40 11.20
C ASN A 354 1.97 -14.93 12.34
N ARG A 355 2.52 -14.53 13.48
CA ARG A 355 1.78 -13.96 14.61
C ARG A 355 1.15 -12.62 14.25
N LEU A 356 1.91 -11.72 13.63
CA LEU A 356 1.45 -10.39 13.23
C LEU A 356 0.25 -10.49 12.27
N THR A 357 0.28 -11.42 11.32
CA THR A 357 -0.75 -11.60 10.30
C THR A 357 -1.83 -12.62 10.69
N SER A 358 -1.87 -13.10 11.93
CA SER A 358 -2.95 -13.96 12.41
C SER A 358 -4.27 -13.21 12.49
N VAL A 359 -5.40 -13.91 12.26
CA VAL A 359 -6.74 -13.31 12.38
C VAL A 359 -6.96 -12.68 13.75
N GLU A 360 -6.48 -13.33 14.82
CA GLU A 360 -6.58 -12.82 16.19
C GLU A 360 -5.86 -11.47 16.34
N THR A 361 -4.57 -11.42 15.93
CA THR A 361 -3.76 -10.21 16.04
C THR A 361 -4.33 -9.09 15.19
N GLN A 362 -4.73 -9.39 13.98
CA GLN A 362 -5.30 -8.43 13.05
C GLN A 362 -6.67 -7.92 13.52
N THR A 363 -7.50 -8.76 14.15
CA THR A 363 -8.77 -8.33 14.77
C THR A 363 -8.51 -7.33 15.91
N LYS A 364 -7.51 -7.59 16.76
CA LYS A 364 -7.12 -6.64 17.81
C LYS A 364 -6.63 -5.31 17.22
N ARG A 365 -5.83 -5.35 16.16
CA ARG A 365 -5.38 -4.12 15.46
C ARG A 365 -6.55 -3.32 14.90
N ALA A 366 -7.50 -3.98 14.26
CA ALA A 366 -8.68 -3.32 13.72
C ALA A 366 -9.54 -2.68 14.84
N THR A 367 -9.75 -3.38 15.96
CA THR A 367 -10.64 -2.92 17.03
C THR A 367 -10.00 -1.93 17.99
N GLU A 368 -8.71 -2.06 18.30
CA GLU A 368 -8.02 -1.24 19.30
C GLU A 368 -7.32 -0.02 18.67
N ILE A 369 -6.80 -0.17 17.43
CA ILE A 369 -6.02 0.88 16.75
C ILE A 369 -6.83 1.54 15.64
N GLY A 370 -7.78 0.83 15.03
CA GLY A 370 -8.59 1.33 13.92
C GLY A 370 -7.94 1.10 12.55
N GLU A 371 -6.98 0.20 12.44
CA GLU A 371 -6.31 -0.14 11.18
C GLU A 371 -7.13 -1.12 10.35
N VAL A 372 -7.16 -0.92 9.04
CA VAL A 372 -7.83 -1.82 8.10
C VAL A 372 -6.91 -2.99 7.81
N SER A 373 -7.42 -4.21 7.95
CA SER A 373 -6.65 -5.42 7.70
C SER A 373 -6.81 -5.93 6.26
N ALA A 374 -5.75 -6.48 5.71
CA ALA A 374 -5.79 -7.26 4.47
C ALA A 374 -6.20 -8.72 4.69
N VAL A 375 -6.31 -9.16 5.96
CA VAL A 375 -6.58 -10.57 6.34
C VAL A 375 -8.08 -10.83 6.31
N VAL A 376 -8.48 -11.88 5.61
CA VAL A 376 -9.88 -12.32 5.48
C VAL A 376 -10.44 -12.72 6.85
N GLY A 377 -11.68 -12.31 7.11
CA GLY A 377 -12.37 -12.62 8.39
C GLY A 377 -12.08 -11.63 9.51
N VAL A 378 -11.23 -10.63 9.28
CA VAL A 378 -11.04 -9.52 10.21
C VAL A 378 -12.15 -8.50 9.99
N PRO A 379 -12.86 -8.04 11.04
CA PRO A 379 -13.93 -7.06 10.89
C PRO A 379 -13.40 -5.69 10.50
N SER A 380 -14.27 -4.88 9.89
CA SER A 380 -13.97 -3.45 9.70
C SER A 380 -13.66 -2.79 11.04
N PRO A 381 -12.69 -1.86 11.09
CA PRO A 381 -12.53 -1.00 12.27
C PRO A 381 -13.84 -0.30 12.62
N PRO A 382 -14.20 -0.21 13.92
CA PRO A 382 -15.45 0.42 14.33
C PRO A 382 -15.65 1.85 13.82
N GLY A 383 -14.54 2.57 13.59
CA GLY A 383 -14.56 3.94 13.06
C GLY A 383 -14.74 4.03 11.54
N VAL A 384 -14.58 2.92 10.79
CA VAL A 384 -14.66 2.89 9.31
C VAL A 384 -15.65 1.81 8.86
N PRO A 385 -16.95 1.94 9.21
CA PRO A 385 -17.95 0.92 8.89
C PRO A 385 -18.11 0.77 7.37
N GLY A 386 -18.13 -0.48 6.89
CA GLY A 386 -18.34 -0.79 5.48
C GLY A 386 -17.08 -0.78 4.60
N ILE A 387 -15.89 -0.56 5.16
CA ILE A 387 -14.64 -0.64 4.40
C ILE A 387 -14.36 -2.06 3.88
N ASP A 388 -14.78 -3.07 4.63
CA ASP A 388 -14.74 -4.48 4.23
C ASP A 388 -15.63 -4.75 3.01
N ALA A 389 -16.79 -4.09 2.92
CA ALA A 389 -17.64 -4.18 1.74
C ALA A 389 -16.98 -3.58 0.51
N VAL A 390 -16.30 -2.43 0.64
CA VAL A 390 -15.51 -1.83 -0.45
C VAL A 390 -14.41 -2.78 -0.90
N LEU A 391 -13.68 -3.37 0.04
CA LEU A 391 -12.59 -4.31 -0.26
C LEU A 391 -13.11 -5.59 -0.95
N SER A 392 -14.22 -6.16 -0.45
CA SER A 392 -14.79 -7.40 -1.00
C SER A 392 -15.41 -7.22 -2.39
N GLN A 393 -15.87 -6.02 -2.72
CA GLN A 393 -16.44 -5.68 -4.02
C GLN A 393 -15.41 -5.17 -5.03
N ALA A 394 -14.17 -4.91 -4.59
CA ALA A 394 -13.11 -4.47 -5.49
C ALA A 394 -12.75 -5.57 -6.48
N GLU A 395 -12.83 -5.26 -7.78
CA GLU A 395 -12.41 -6.16 -8.87
C GLU A 395 -10.88 -6.27 -8.96
N ALA A 396 -10.18 -5.20 -8.57
CA ALA A 396 -8.74 -5.13 -8.45
C ALA A 396 -8.33 -4.14 -7.34
N LEU A 397 -7.18 -4.39 -6.73
CA LEU A 397 -6.44 -3.38 -5.99
C LEU A 397 -5.32 -2.86 -6.89
N GLU A 398 -5.23 -1.54 -7.01
CA GLU A 398 -4.17 -0.90 -7.77
C GLU A 398 -3.32 -0.02 -6.84
N PRO A 399 -1.99 -0.02 -6.99
CA PRO A 399 -1.14 0.84 -6.19
C PRO A 399 -1.57 2.30 -6.30
N ARG A 400 -1.59 3.00 -5.18
CA ARG A 400 -1.94 4.43 -5.16
C ARG A 400 -1.01 5.23 -6.06
N ASP A 401 -1.54 6.34 -6.56
CA ASP A 401 -0.77 7.39 -7.26
C ASP A 401 0.16 6.96 -8.41
N TYR A 402 0.00 5.74 -8.94
CA TYR A 402 0.84 5.21 -10.02
C TYR A 402 2.35 5.17 -9.72
N GLY A 403 2.76 5.39 -8.47
CA GLY A 403 4.14 5.57 -8.07
C GLY A 403 4.66 7.01 -8.19
N LEU A 404 3.79 7.96 -8.43
CA LEU A 404 4.18 9.38 -8.60
C LEU A 404 4.90 9.92 -7.37
N SER A 405 4.42 9.64 -6.16
CA SER A 405 5.04 10.14 -4.92
C SER A 405 6.48 9.65 -4.71
N GLN A 406 6.86 8.54 -5.32
CA GLN A 406 8.19 7.95 -5.26
C GLN A 406 9.05 8.26 -6.51
N SER A 407 8.49 8.98 -7.49
CA SER A 407 9.14 9.27 -8.75
C SER A 407 9.52 10.74 -8.88
N LYS A 408 10.48 11.02 -9.78
CA LYS A 408 10.82 12.40 -10.16
C LYS A 408 9.65 13.14 -10.81
N ALA A 409 8.62 12.43 -11.29
CA ALA A 409 7.46 12.99 -11.95
C ALA A 409 6.41 13.52 -10.96
N GLY A 410 6.36 13.01 -9.72
CA GLY A 410 5.30 13.33 -8.77
C GLY A 410 5.14 14.83 -8.49
N LYS A 411 6.21 15.47 -8.05
CA LYS A 411 6.17 16.91 -7.75
C LYS A 411 5.71 17.76 -8.95
N PRO A 412 6.28 17.64 -10.17
CA PRO A 412 5.79 18.42 -11.31
C PRO A 412 4.36 18.08 -11.71
N VAL A 413 3.92 16.80 -11.63
CA VAL A 413 2.54 16.43 -11.94
C VAL A 413 1.56 17.06 -10.96
N TYR A 414 1.77 16.91 -9.68
CA TYR A 414 0.85 17.45 -8.66
C TYR A 414 0.82 18.98 -8.63
N ALA A 415 1.94 19.64 -8.95
CA ALA A 415 1.95 21.09 -9.09
C ALA A 415 1.04 21.58 -10.22
N GLU A 416 1.00 20.89 -11.37
CA GLU A 416 0.10 21.28 -12.47
C GLU A 416 -1.38 20.97 -12.14
N ILE A 417 -1.65 19.90 -11.40
CA ILE A 417 -3.01 19.60 -10.88
C ILE A 417 -3.46 20.69 -9.89
N ALA A 418 -2.58 21.13 -9.00
CA ALA A 418 -2.89 22.22 -8.08
C ALA A 418 -3.25 23.52 -8.83
N ARG A 419 -2.52 23.88 -9.87
CA ARG A 419 -2.81 25.04 -10.71
C ARG A 419 -4.18 24.96 -11.41
N LEU A 420 -4.54 23.77 -11.90
CA LEU A 420 -5.87 23.49 -12.45
C LEU A 420 -6.94 23.79 -11.38
N LEU A 421 -6.79 23.21 -10.18
CA LEU A 421 -7.74 23.38 -9.10
C LEU A 421 -7.80 24.84 -8.58
N PHE A 422 -6.69 25.56 -8.64
CA PHE A 422 -6.64 26.97 -8.27
C PHE A 422 -7.24 27.91 -9.34
N GLY A 423 -7.57 27.37 -10.53
CA GLY A 423 -8.12 28.15 -11.63
C GLY A 423 -7.08 29.00 -12.36
N GLU A 424 -5.80 28.67 -12.24
CA GLU A 424 -4.70 29.35 -12.92
C GLU A 424 -4.58 28.90 -14.38
N GLN A 425 -5.19 27.77 -14.72
CA GLN A 425 -5.20 27.16 -16.04
C GLN A 425 -6.44 26.28 -16.23
N ASP A 426 -6.77 25.95 -17.47
CA ASP A 426 -7.80 25.00 -17.85
C ASP A 426 -7.24 23.59 -18.06
N ALA A 427 -8.10 22.62 -18.40
CA ALA A 427 -7.74 21.23 -18.59
C ALA A 427 -6.77 21.01 -19.75
N GLU A 428 -6.99 21.69 -20.88
CA GLU A 428 -6.14 21.63 -22.07
C GLU A 428 -4.74 22.18 -21.78
N GLN A 429 -4.66 23.34 -21.15
CA GLN A 429 -3.39 23.96 -20.74
C GLN A 429 -2.66 23.05 -19.73
N THR A 430 -3.40 22.45 -18.81
CA THR A 430 -2.83 21.51 -17.84
C THR A 430 -2.24 20.30 -18.54
N LEU A 431 -2.95 19.69 -19.50
CA LEU A 431 -2.46 18.55 -20.28
C LEU A 431 -1.16 18.88 -21.00
N GLN A 432 -1.08 20.04 -21.65
CA GLN A 432 0.14 20.46 -22.37
C GLN A 432 1.32 20.70 -21.43
N ARG A 433 1.07 21.27 -20.27
CA ARG A 433 2.12 21.49 -19.25
C ARG A 433 2.60 20.17 -18.63
N LEU A 434 1.67 19.24 -18.38
CA LEU A 434 2.01 17.89 -17.92
C LEU A 434 2.86 17.15 -18.96
N ASP A 435 2.51 17.19 -20.25
CA ASP A 435 3.31 16.58 -21.31
C ASP A 435 4.73 17.16 -21.34
N ALA A 436 4.86 18.48 -21.27
CA ALA A 436 6.15 19.13 -21.25
C ALA A 436 6.97 18.79 -19.99
N ALA A 437 6.32 18.64 -18.83
CA ALA A 437 6.98 18.26 -17.58
C ALA A 437 7.46 16.81 -17.62
N LEU A 438 6.59 15.87 -18.04
CA LEU A 438 6.90 14.44 -18.15
C LEU A 438 8.04 14.19 -19.16
N ARG A 439 8.02 14.84 -20.32
CA ARG A 439 9.11 14.76 -21.29
C ARG A 439 10.45 15.21 -20.71
N ARG A 440 10.48 16.20 -19.84
CA ARG A 440 11.71 16.63 -19.16
C ARG A 440 12.20 15.61 -18.15
N VAL A 441 11.28 15.03 -17.38
CA VAL A 441 11.62 14.03 -16.35
C VAL A 441 12.14 12.73 -16.96
N HIS A 442 11.52 12.27 -18.06
CA HIS A 442 11.85 10.97 -18.67
C HIS A 442 13.00 11.02 -19.69
N LYS A 443 13.49 12.21 -20.04
CA LYS A 443 14.69 12.38 -20.89
C LYS A 443 16.02 12.34 -20.11
N ASN A 444 15.96 12.47 -18.81
CA ASN A 444 17.09 12.48 -17.87
C ASN A 444 17.11 11.21 -17.00
#